data_3c9c67d619b05d14f71966700918e580
#
_entry.id   3c9c67d619b05d14f71966700918e580
#
_cell.length_a   1.000
_cell.length_b   1.000
_cell.length_c   1.000
_cell.angle_alpha   90.00
_cell.angle_beta   90.00
_cell.angle_gamma   90.00
#
_symmetry.space_group_name_H-M   'P 1'
#
loop_
_entity.id
_entity.type
_entity.pdbx_description
1 polymer ?
#
loop_
_entity_poly.entity_id
_entity_poly.type
_entity_poly.pdbx_seq_one_letter_code
_entity_poly.pdbx_strand_id
1 'polypeptide(L)'
;MFSGIIEEVGTVQSFDGATLVVVADRVLDDLKVSESIMVAGACLTVVNTSGTTFTVETVPETLDRTNFGDLKPGTHVNLERALRYGDRVGGHMVQGHVDGVGTVQSIVVDGNSRVIVFAAPENIIENVVEKGFIAVDGTSLTIVGRNADSFSVAIIPFTFDKTTFGERSEGSRVNLETDVTAKYVANLISPYRAELEKDGARINPK
;
A
#
# COMPACT_ATOMS: atom_id res chain seq x y z
N MET A 1 -10.12 1.11 -8.11
CA MET A 1 -9.57 -0.26 -7.95
C MET A 1 -8.30 -0.39 -8.74
N PHE A 2 -7.31 -1.07 -8.19
CA PHE A 2 -5.95 -1.22 -8.70
C PHE A 2 -5.53 -2.69 -8.59
N SER A 3 -4.39 -3.06 -9.13
CA SER A 3 -3.84 -4.42 -9.05
C SER A 3 -2.61 -4.53 -8.13
N GLY A 4 -2.06 -3.40 -7.72
CA GLY A 4 -0.80 -3.31 -6.98
C GLY A 4 0.44 -3.55 -7.86
N ILE A 5 0.30 -3.33 -9.15
CA ILE A 5 1.41 -3.35 -10.11
C ILE A 5 1.77 -1.93 -10.44
N ILE A 6 2.87 -1.46 -9.87
CA ILE A 6 3.32 -0.08 -10.05
C ILE A 6 3.69 0.18 -11.52
N GLU A 7 3.10 1.22 -12.10
CA GLU A 7 3.36 1.60 -13.49
C GLU A 7 4.55 2.56 -13.60
N GLU A 8 4.73 3.42 -12.61
CA GLU A 8 5.73 4.49 -12.62
C GLU A 8 6.08 4.92 -11.19
N VAL A 9 7.28 5.43 -10.98
CA VAL A 9 7.68 6.19 -9.80
C VAL A 9 7.66 7.67 -10.15
N GLY A 10 6.66 8.39 -9.61
CA GLY A 10 6.54 9.83 -9.78
C GLY A 10 7.32 10.61 -8.72
N THR A 11 7.45 11.92 -8.92
CA THR A 11 8.15 12.82 -8.00
C THR A 11 7.22 13.89 -7.48
N VAL A 12 7.13 14.04 -6.16
CA VAL A 12 6.37 15.14 -5.54
C VAL A 12 6.97 16.48 -5.95
N GLN A 13 6.19 17.33 -6.59
CA GLN A 13 6.57 18.70 -6.90
C GLN A 13 6.23 19.62 -5.73
N SER A 14 5.04 19.48 -5.15
CA SER A 14 4.61 20.24 -3.98
C SER A 14 3.51 19.49 -3.23
N PHE A 15 3.44 19.72 -1.93
CA PHE A 15 2.37 19.26 -1.06
C PHE A 15 2.18 20.27 0.09
N ASP A 16 0.95 20.73 0.29
CA ASP A 16 0.60 21.70 1.35
C ASP A 16 -0.30 21.10 2.45
N GLY A 17 -0.51 19.77 2.43
CA GLY A 17 -1.40 19.05 3.33
C GLY A 17 -2.82 18.85 2.78
N ALA A 18 -3.18 19.53 1.70
CA ALA A 18 -4.47 19.39 1.02
C ALA A 18 -4.31 19.07 -0.46
N THR A 19 -3.40 19.77 -1.13
CA THR A 19 -3.16 19.66 -2.57
C THR A 19 -1.79 19.04 -2.82
N LEU A 20 -1.76 17.90 -3.51
CA LEU A 20 -0.54 17.21 -3.91
C LEU A 20 -0.35 17.33 -5.43
N VAL A 21 0.78 17.87 -5.84
CA VAL A 21 1.21 17.95 -7.24
C VAL A 21 2.36 16.97 -7.47
N VAL A 22 2.19 16.07 -8.43
CA VAL A 22 3.17 15.03 -8.76
C VAL A 22 3.62 15.17 -10.20
N VAL A 23 4.93 15.17 -10.42
CA VAL A 23 5.56 15.06 -11.74
C VAL A 23 5.54 13.59 -12.14
N ALA A 24 5.05 13.31 -13.35
CA ALA A 24 4.94 11.99 -13.92
C ALA A 24 5.08 12.05 -15.44
N ASP A 25 5.18 10.90 -16.09
CA ASP A 25 5.29 10.76 -17.54
C ASP A 25 4.27 9.73 -18.04
N ARG A 26 4.53 8.46 -17.82
CA ARG A 26 3.75 7.34 -18.35
C ARG A 26 2.28 7.33 -17.93
N VAL A 27 1.97 7.62 -16.67
CA VAL A 27 0.58 7.62 -16.19
C VAL A 27 -0.23 8.75 -16.82
N LEU A 28 0.44 9.82 -17.28
CA LEU A 28 -0.21 10.97 -17.92
C LEU A 28 -0.70 10.70 -19.35
N ASP A 29 -0.27 9.61 -20.01
CA ASP A 29 -0.65 9.29 -21.40
C ASP A 29 -2.17 9.31 -21.59
N ASP A 30 -2.94 8.86 -20.58
CA ASP A 30 -4.40 8.84 -20.68
C ASP A 30 -5.13 9.19 -19.37
N LEU A 31 -4.42 9.63 -18.34
CA LEU A 31 -5.00 10.07 -17.06
C LEU A 31 -5.82 11.35 -17.24
N LYS A 32 -7.07 11.36 -16.78
CA LYS A 32 -8.00 12.48 -16.91
C LYS A 32 -8.47 13.00 -15.56
N VAL A 33 -8.88 14.26 -15.56
CA VAL A 33 -9.60 14.86 -14.42
C VAL A 33 -10.82 14.01 -14.08
N SER A 34 -11.10 13.84 -12.80
CA SER A 34 -12.13 12.99 -12.18
C SER A 34 -11.81 11.49 -12.15
N GLU A 35 -10.72 11.01 -12.75
CA GLU A 35 -10.29 9.64 -12.61
C GLU A 35 -9.55 9.42 -11.28
N SER A 36 -9.51 8.17 -10.84
CA SER A 36 -8.72 7.77 -9.68
C SER A 36 -7.31 7.38 -10.11
N ILE A 37 -6.34 7.81 -9.33
CA ILE A 37 -4.94 7.34 -9.39
C ILE A 37 -4.51 6.90 -7.99
N MET A 38 -3.73 5.85 -7.92
CA MET A 38 -3.08 5.43 -6.67
C MET A 38 -1.73 6.10 -6.55
N VAL A 39 -1.52 6.82 -5.44
CA VAL A 39 -0.25 7.48 -5.09
C VAL A 39 0.26 6.87 -3.79
N ALA A 40 1.42 6.22 -3.81
CA ALA A 40 2.00 5.55 -2.64
C ALA A 40 0.98 4.70 -1.85
N GLY A 41 0.09 3.99 -2.54
CA GLY A 41 -0.95 3.14 -1.95
C GLY A 41 -2.28 3.82 -1.64
N ALA A 42 -2.39 5.15 -1.71
CA ALA A 42 -3.64 5.88 -1.47
C ALA A 42 -4.37 6.16 -2.79
N CYS A 43 -5.65 5.82 -2.86
CA CYS A 43 -6.54 6.17 -3.96
C CYS A 43 -6.95 7.65 -3.85
N LEU A 44 -6.61 8.44 -4.85
CA LEU A 44 -6.89 9.86 -4.91
C LEU A 44 -7.57 10.23 -6.22
N THR A 45 -8.39 11.28 -6.20
CA THR A 45 -9.06 11.80 -7.40
C THR A 45 -8.22 12.88 -8.06
N VAL A 46 -8.02 12.75 -9.36
CA VAL A 46 -7.31 13.74 -10.16
C VAL A 46 -8.21 14.97 -10.34
N VAL A 47 -7.72 16.13 -9.91
CA VAL A 47 -8.45 17.42 -10.06
C VAL A 47 -7.89 18.29 -11.17
N ASN A 48 -6.63 18.05 -11.57
CA ASN A 48 -6.01 18.75 -12.71
C ASN A 48 -4.91 17.90 -13.33
N THR A 49 -4.67 18.07 -14.63
CA THR A 49 -3.53 17.51 -15.36
C THR A 49 -2.87 18.59 -16.20
N SER A 50 -1.55 18.57 -16.29
CA SER A 50 -0.74 19.51 -17.08
C SER A 50 0.47 18.78 -17.61
N GLY A 51 0.65 18.68 -18.91
CA GLY A 51 1.78 18.12 -19.67
C GLY A 51 2.76 17.16 -18.97
N THR A 52 3.25 17.51 -17.81
CA THR A 52 4.24 16.74 -17.01
C THR A 52 3.82 16.54 -15.56
N THR A 53 2.61 16.97 -15.15
CA THR A 53 2.13 16.85 -13.78
C THR A 53 0.66 16.49 -13.72
N PHE A 54 0.26 15.87 -12.63
CA PHE A 54 -1.13 15.82 -12.20
C PHE A 54 -1.27 16.37 -10.78
N THR A 55 -2.48 16.80 -10.46
CA THR A 55 -2.84 17.33 -9.14
C THR A 55 -3.96 16.48 -8.55
N VAL A 56 -3.81 16.12 -7.29
CA VAL A 56 -4.84 15.43 -6.49
C VAL A 56 -5.08 16.18 -5.19
N GLU A 57 -6.25 15.98 -4.61
CA GLU A 57 -6.60 16.51 -3.29
C GLU A 57 -6.65 15.40 -2.26
N THR A 58 -6.19 15.71 -1.05
CA THR A 58 -6.26 14.82 0.12
C THR A 58 -7.29 15.34 1.11
N VAL A 59 -7.86 14.42 1.88
CA VAL A 59 -8.78 14.71 2.98
C VAL A 59 -8.11 14.36 4.31
N PRO A 60 -8.60 14.86 5.47
CA PRO A 60 -7.99 14.57 6.77
C PRO A 60 -7.78 13.08 7.03
N GLU A 61 -8.74 12.22 6.69
CA GLU A 61 -8.62 10.75 6.85
C GLU A 61 -7.41 10.19 6.07
N THR A 62 -7.12 10.73 4.87
CA THR A 62 -5.92 10.33 4.11
C THR A 62 -4.65 10.67 4.86
N LEU A 63 -4.57 11.86 5.47
CA LEU A 63 -3.40 12.29 6.24
C LEU A 63 -3.22 11.46 7.51
N ASP A 64 -4.32 11.11 8.18
CA ASP A 64 -4.30 10.32 9.41
C ASP A 64 -3.88 8.86 9.17
N ARG A 65 -4.21 8.29 7.99
CA ARG A 65 -3.93 6.90 7.65
C ARG A 65 -2.63 6.68 6.90
N THR A 66 -2.03 7.70 6.34
CA THR A 66 -0.87 7.56 5.47
C THR A 66 0.38 8.26 6.02
N ASN A 67 1.51 7.97 5.40
CA ASN A 67 2.76 8.69 5.64
C ASN A 67 2.85 10.00 4.84
N PHE A 68 1.74 10.54 4.33
CA PHE A 68 1.75 11.74 3.48
C PHE A 68 2.27 12.98 4.20
N GLY A 69 2.14 13.04 5.52
CA GLY A 69 2.76 14.09 6.32
C GLY A 69 4.29 14.19 6.17
N ASP A 70 4.95 13.16 5.65
CA ASP A 70 6.40 13.12 5.41
C ASP A 70 6.78 13.59 3.99
N LEU A 71 5.79 13.77 3.09
CA LEU A 71 6.03 14.15 1.69
C LEU A 71 6.62 15.57 1.60
N LYS A 72 7.66 15.70 0.79
CA LYS A 72 8.34 16.95 0.48
C LYS A 72 8.63 17.02 -1.01
N PRO A 73 8.85 18.21 -1.57
CA PRO A 73 9.36 18.34 -2.94
C PRO A 73 10.58 17.46 -3.15
N GLY A 74 10.56 16.65 -4.22
CA GLY A 74 11.59 15.68 -4.54
C GLY A 74 11.35 14.26 -3.97
N THR A 75 10.35 14.04 -3.10
CA THR A 75 9.99 12.69 -2.63
C THR A 75 9.46 11.86 -3.79
N HIS A 76 9.93 10.61 -3.92
CA HIS A 76 9.43 9.65 -4.89
C HIS A 76 8.22 8.88 -4.36
N VAL A 77 7.23 8.64 -5.22
CA VAL A 77 5.98 7.95 -4.90
C VAL A 77 5.61 6.95 -5.99
N ASN A 78 5.18 5.76 -5.60
CA ASN A 78 4.65 4.75 -6.51
C ASN A 78 3.32 5.22 -7.10
N LEU A 79 3.12 5.02 -8.40
CA LEU A 79 1.92 5.41 -9.14
C LEU A 79 1.32 4.21 -9.88
N GLU A 80 -0.01 4.08 -9.82
CA GLU A 80 -0.78 3.14 -10.63
C GLU A 80 -2.13 3.78 -11.00
N ARG A 81 -2.50 3.74 -12.28
CA ARG A 81 -3.82 4.17 -12.75
C ARG A 81 -4.89 3.15 -12.36
N ALA A 82 -6.13 3.59 -12.25
CA ALA A 82 -7.26 2.70 -12.02
C ALA A 82 -7.39 1.65 -13.14
N LEU A 83 -7.64 0.39 -12.73
CA LEU A 83 -7.93 -0.70 -13.68
C LEU A 83 -9.16 -0.36 -14.52
N ARG A 84 -9.10 -0.67 -15.81
CA ARG A 84 -10.24 -0.67 -16.71
C ARG A 84 -10.98 -2.00 -16.63
N TYR A 85 -12.26 -1.97 -16.98
CA TYR A 85 -13.02 -3.21 -17.06
C TYR A 85 -12.44 -4.12 -18.15
N GLY A 86 -12.04 -5.34 -17.77
CA GLY A 86 -11.39 -6.30 -18.65
C GLY A 86 -9.86 -6.35 -18.57
N ASP A 87 -9.23 -5.45 -17.80
CA ASP A 87 -7.80 -5.53 -17.56
C ASP A 87 -7.42 -6.76 -16.71
N ARG A 88 -6.16 -7.17 -16.83
CA ARG A 88 -5.61 -8.24 -16.00
C ARG A 88 -5.28 -7.71 -14.60
N VAL A 89 -5.71 -8.45 -13.58
CA VAL A 89 -5.26 -8.22 -12.20
C VAL A 89 -3.95 -8.97 -12.00
N GLY A 90 -2.83 -8.26 -12.09
CA GLY A 90 -1.49 -8.86 -12.03
C GLY A 90 -1.02 -9.21 -10.61
N GLY A 91 -1.53 -8.50 -9.60
CA GLY A 91 -1.29 -8.76 -8.18
C GLY A 91 -2.55 -9.28 -7.47
N HIS A 92 -3.19 -8.43 -6.66
CA HIS A 92 -4.47 -8.70 -6.02
C HIS A 92 -5.41 -7.50 -6.14
N MET A 93 -6.62 -7.59 -5.59
CA MET A 93 -7.57 -6.47 -5.62
C MET A 93 -7.16 -5.41 -4.60
N VAL A 94 -6.42 -4.40 -5.05
CA VAL A 94 -6.01 -3.25 -4.25
C VAL A 94 -7.03 -2.12 -4.42
N GLN A 95 -7.52 -1.58 -3.31
CA GLN A 95 -8.51 -0.52 -3.33
C GLN A 95 -7.86 0.87 -3.33
N GLY A 96 -6.63 0.97 -2.79
CA GLY A 96 -6.00 2.23 -2.44
C GLY A 96 -6.55 2.79 -1.12
N HIS A 97 -7.11 1.94 -0.28
CA HIS A 97 -7.67 2.30 1.02
C HIS A 97 -6.70 1.89 2.13
N VAL A 98 -5.71 2.74 2.35
CA VAL A 98 -4.64 2.53 3.32
C VAL A 98 -5.22 2.33 4.72
N ASP A 99 -4.84 1.24 5.38
CA ASP A 99 -5.28 0.92 6.75
C ASP A 99 -4.44 1.63 7.80
N GLY A 100 -3.18 1.91 7.47
CA GLY A 100 -2.25 2.60 8.36
C GLY A 100 -0.81 2.53 7.86
N VAL A 101 0.09 2.97 8.70
CA VAL A 101 1.51 3.09 8.38
C VAL A 101 2.31 2.01 9.10
N GLY A 102 3.16 1.31 8.36
CA GLY A 102 4.21 0.44 8.88
C GLY A 102 5.58 1.08 8.82
N THR A 103 6.57 0.37 9.36
CA THR A 103 7.97 0.80 9.36
C THR A 103 8.88 -0.34 8.94
N VAL A 104 9.82 -0.09 8.05
CA VAL A 104 10.87 -1.04 7.67
C VAL A 104 11.74 -1.34 8.89
N GLN A 105 11.77 -2.59 9.35
CA GLN A 105 12.63 -3.04 10.45
C GLN A 105 13.98 -3.53 9.96
N SER A 106 14.01 -4.25 8.83
CA SER A 106 15.25 -4.74 8.25
C SER A 106 15.11 -5.02 6.75
N ILE A 107 16.23 -4.95 6.03
CA ILE A 107 16.36 -5.33 4.63
C ILE A 107 17.55 -6.24 4.51
N VAL A 108 17.34 -7.51 4.14
CA VAL A 108 18.40 -8.52 4.03
C VAL A 108 18.42 -9.08 2.61
N VAL A 109 19.61 -9.17 2.02
CA VAL A 109 19.80 -9.84 0.74
C VAL A 109 19.73 -11.36 0.95
N ASP A 110 18.86 -12.03 0.19
CA ASP A 110 18.69 -13.47 0.20
C ASP A 110 18.70 -13.99 -1.25
N GLY A 111 19.81 -14.57 -1.65
CA GLY A 111 20.04 -14.97 -3.03
C GLY A 111 19.94 -13.78 -4.00
N ASN A 112 18.99 -13.86 -4.94
CA ASN A 112 18.70 -12.79 -5.89
C ASN A 112 17.55 -11.87 -5.43
N SER A 113 17.01 -12.08 -4.23
CA SER A 113 15.92 -11.29 -3.66
C SER A 113 16.36 -10.44 -2.47
N ARG A 114 15.48 -9.58 -2.00
CA ARG A 114 15.60 -8.91 -0.72
C ARG A 114 14.42 -9.29 0.15
N VAL A 115 14.69 -9.81 1.34
CA VAL A 115 13.69 -10.03 2.37
C VAL A 115 13.59 -8.74 3.19
N ILE A 116 12.40 -8.15 3.21
CA ILE A 116 12.10 -6.95 3.99
C ILE A 116 11.13 -7.31 5.10
N VAL A 117 11.46 -6.91 6.32
CA VAL A 117 10.59 -7.03 7.49
C VAL A 117 9.98 -5.67 7.80
N PHE A 118 8.67 -5.65 7.98
CA PHE A 118 7.90 -4.46 8.33
C PHE A 118 7.26 -4.64 9.70
N ALA A 119 7.49 -3.69 10.61
CA ALA A 119 6.64 -3.52 11.78
C ALA A 119 5.31 -2.92 11.35
N ALA A 120 4.22 -3.40 11.93
CA ALA A 120 2.89 -2.87 11.64
C ALA A 120 2.00 -2.88 12.90
N PRO A 121 1.01 -1.96 12.97
CA PRO A 121 0.02 -1.94 14.05
C PRO A 121 -0.77 -3.24 14.14
N GLU A 122 -1.28 -3.54 15.33
CA GLU A 122 -2.01 -4.78 15.63
C GLU A 122 -3.21 -5.01 14.70
N ASN A 123 -3.99 -3.97 14.45
CA ASN A 123 -5.15 -4.03 13.54
C ASN A 123 -4.79 -4.40 12.08
N ILE A 124 -3.56 -4.18 11.66
CA ILE A 124 -3.04 -4.62 10.37
C ILE A 124 -2.57 -6.08 10.49
N ILE A 125 -1.77 -6.40 11.50
CA ILE A 125 -1.21 -7.75 11.70
C ILE A 125 -2.31 -8.81 11.86
N GLU A 126 -3.44 -8.50 12.46
CA GLU A 126 -4.58 -9.41 12.59
C GLU A 126 -5.14 -9.88 11.24
N ASN A 127 -5.01 -9.06 10.19
CA ASN A 127 -5.45 -9.35 8.83
C ASN A 127 -4.35 -9.90 7.92
N VAL A 128 -3.13 -10.08 8.44
CA VAL A 128 -1.97 -10.61 7.71
C VAL A 128 -1.92 -12.12 7.89
N VAL A 129 -1.84 -12.85 6.77
CA VAL A 129 -1.67 -14.32 6.77
C VAL A 129 -0.50 -14.72 5.88
N GLU A 130 0.27 -15.74 6.28
CA GLU A 130 1.34 -16.28 5.44
C GLU A 130 0.79 -16.74 4.09
N LYS A 131 1.52 -16.44 3.02
CA LYS A 131 1.13 -16.67 1.62
C LYS A 131 -0.11 -15.88 1.16
N GLY A 132 -0.65 -15.00 2.00
CA GLY A 132 -1.64 -14.00 1.61
C GLY A 132 -1.00 -12.79 0.93
N PHE A 133 -1.83 -11.82 0.57
CA PHE A 133 -1.41 -10.57 -0.04
C PHE A 133 -1.44 -9.40 0.95
N ILE A 134 -0.57 -8.43 0.68
CA ILE A 134 -0.60 -7.10 1.27
C ILE A 134 -0.12 -6.09 0.22
N ALA A 135 -0.68 -4.89 0.21
CA ALA A 135 -0.12 -3.78 -0.54
C ALA A 135 0.76 -2.92 0.37
N VAL A 136 2.01 -2.69 -0.05
CA VAL A 136 2.98 -1.81 0.63
C VAL A 136 3.36 -0.68 -0.31
N ASP A 137 3.09 0.56 0.09
CA ASP A 137 3.15 1.74 -0.80
C ASP A 137 2.48 1.48 -2.16
N GLY A 138 1.35 0.75 -2.13
CA GLY A 138 0.57 0.33 -3.30
C GLY A 138 1.09 -0.91 -4.04
N THR A 139 2.27 -1.40 -3.74
CA THR A 139 2.84 -2.59 -4.40
C THR A 139 2.24 -3.87 -3.82
N SER A 140 1.63 -4.70 -4.67
CA SER A 140 1.12 -6.02 -4.27
C SER A 140 2.26 -6.99 -3.97
N LEU A 141 2.30 -7.51 -2.75
CA LEU A 141 3.34 -8.42 -2.28
C LEU A 141 2.74 -9.65 -1.59
N THR A 142 3.45 -10.78 -1.72
CA THR A 142 3.12 -12.01 -1.01
C THR A 142 3.84 -12.06 0.33
N ILE A 143 3.11 -12.34 1.40
CA ILE A 143 3.64 -12.48 2.75
C ILE A 143 4.43 -13.79 2.86
N VAL A 144 5.68 -13.70 3.30
CA VAL A 144 6.58 -14.85 3.52
C VAL A 144 6.47 -15.37 4.95
N GLY A 145 6.39 -14.47 5.92
CA GLY A 145 6.27 -14.81 7.33
C GLY A 145 5.55 -13.73 8.11
N ARG A 146 4.96 -14.11 9.24
CA ARG A 146 4.22 -13.24 10.17
C ARG A 146 4.69 -13.49 11.60
N ASN A 147 4.90 -12.42 12.36
CA ASN A 147 5.10 -12.42 13.81
C ASN A 147 3.94 -11.67 14.51
N ALA A 148 4.08 -11.47 15.82
CA ALA A 148 3.05 -10.78 16.62
C ALA A 148 2.88 -9.29 16.24
N ASP A 149 3.94 -8.64 15.78
CA ASP A 149 4.02 -7.19 15.51
C ASP A 149 4.64 -6.84 14.15
N SER A 150 4.91 -7.84 13.33
CA SER A 150 5.64 -7.68 12.08
C SER A 150 5.29 -8.75 11.05
N PHE A 151 5.58 -8.46 9.78
CA PHE A 151 5.52 -9.42 8.69
C PHE A 151 6.72 -9.23 7.76
N SER A 152 7.00 -10.25 6.96
CA SER A 152 8.07 -10.20 5.97
C SER A 152 7.58 -10.50 4.57
N VAL A 153 8.24 -9.91 3.58
CA VAL A 153 8.04 -10.16 2.15
C VAL A 153 9.38 -10.39 1.46
N ALA A 154 9.39 -11.12 0.35
CA ALA A 154 10.55 -11.27 -0.50
C ALA A 154 10.33 -10.49 -1.80
N ILE A 155 11.21 -9.55 -2.11
CA ILE A 155 11.11 -8.67 -3.27
C ILE A 155 12.18 -9.05 -4.30
N ILE A 156 11.75 -9.32 -5.54
CA ILE A 156 12.65 -9.60 -6.66
C ILE A 156 13.35 -8.31 -7.12
N PRO A 157 14.53 -8.39 -7.77
CA PRO A 157 15.28 -7.21 -8.21
C PRO A 157 14.43 -6.25 -9.06
N PHE A 158 13.65 -6.78 -9.99
CA PHE A 158 12.78 -5.96 -10.85
C PHE A 158 11.83 -5.06 -10.04
N THR A 159 11.13 -5.63 -9.05
CA THR A 159 10.21 -4.85 -8.20
C THR A 159 10.97 -3.84 -7.34
N PHE A 160 12.13 -4.24 -6.80
CA PHE A 160 12.96 -3.36 -6.01
C PHE A 160 13.43 -2.13 -6.80
N ASP A 161 13.85 -2.32 -8.06
CA ASP A 161 14.39 -1.27 -8.91
C ASP A 161 13.29 -0.40 -9.57
N LYS A 162 12.07 -0.94 -9.72
CA LYS A 162 10.95 -0.26 -10.41
C LYS A 162 9.94 0.40 -9.49
N THR A 163 10.18 0.33 -8.19
CA THR A 163 9.34 0.96 -7.17
C THR A 163 10.19 1.75 -6.19
N THR A 164 9.54 2.46 -5.27
CA THR A 164 10.24 3.21 -4.22
C THR A 164 10.99 2.32 -3.23
N PHE A 165 10.91 0.99 -3.31
CA PHE A 165 11.67 0.09 -2.43
C PHE A 165 13.18 0.24 -2.57
N GLY A 166 13.68 0.61 -3.76
CA GLY A 166 15.10 0.89 -3.98
C GLY A 166 15.69 2.01 -3.10
N GLU A 167 14.83 2.89 -2.59
CA GLU A 167 15.20 4.03 -1.76
C GLU A 167 14.88 3.82 -0.27
N ARG A 168 14.21 2.72 0.08
CA ARG A 168 13.85 2.43 1.48
C ARG A 168 15.03 1.90 2.26
N SER A 169 15.10 2.29 3.52
CA SER A 169 16.06 1.83 4.52
C SER A 169 15.35 1.51 5.83
N GLU A 170 16.05 0.93 6.77
CA GLU A 170 15.55 0.74 8.14
C GLU A 170 15.05 2.07 8.71
N GLY A 171 13.87 2.04 9.33
CA GLY A 171 13.16 3.21 9.82
C GLY A 171 12.28 3.91 8.79
N SER A 172 12.34 3.56 7.50
CA SER A 172 11.44 4.13 6.48
C SER A 172 9.98 3.77 6.78
N ARG A 173 9.10 4.77 6.72
CA ARG A 173 7.65 4.59 6.88
C ARG A 173 7.02 4.24 5.53
N VAL A 174 6.06 3.30 5.55
CA VAL A 174 5.36 2.82 4.36
C VAL A 174 3.85 2.74 4.61
N ASN A 175 3.05 2.98 3.59
CA ASN A 175 1.61 2.82 3.65
C ASN A 175 1.24 1.35 3.46
N LEU A 176 0.33 0.84 4.30
CA LEU A 176 -0.09 -0.55 4.30
C LEU A 176 -1.59 -0.65 4.02
N GLU A 177 -1.97 -1.53 3.09
CA GLU A 177 -3.35 -1.95 2.86
C GLU A 177 -3.41 -3.47 2.88
N THR A 178 -4.19 -4.05 3.81
CA THR A 178 -4.44 -5.49 3.89
C THR A 178 -5.45 -5.91 2.81
N ASP A 179 -5.38 -7.17 2.39
CA ASP A 179 -6.34 -7.71 1.42
C ASP A 179 -7.78 -7.49 1.95
N VAL A 180 -8.61 -6.87 1.11
CA VAL A 180 -10.01 -6.58 1.44
C VAL A 180 -10.80 -7.83 1.82
N THR A 181 -10.44 -8.98 1.28
CA THR A 181 -11.05 -10.28 1.62
C THR A 181 -10.85 -10.60 3.10
N ALA A 182 -9.65 -10.36 3.65
CA ALA A 182 -9.37 -10.58 5.07
C ALA A 182 -10.26 -9.68 5.96
N LYS A 183 -10.47 -8.41 5.57
CA LYS A 183 -11.33 -7.47 6.30
C LYS A 183 -12.79 -7.94 6.33
N TYR A 184 -13.33 -8.40 5.19
CA TYR A 184 -14.70 -8.92 5.14
C TYR A 184 -14.85 -10.19 5.96
N VAL A 185 -13.90 -11.13 5.86
CA VAL A 185 -13.92 -12.36 6.65
C VAL A 185 -13.83 -12.03 8.15
N ALA A 186 -12.90 -11.18 8.57
CA ALA A 186 -12.76 -10.76 9.97
C ALA A 186 -14.05 -10.14 10.51
N ASN A 187 -14.69 -9.25 9.74
CA ASN A 187 -15.95 -8.63 10.14
C ASN A 187 -17.11 -9.65 10.26
N LEU A 188 -17.22 -10.59 9.32
CA LEU A 188 -18.28 -11.60 9.33
C LEU A 188 -18.14 -12.59 10.47
N ILE A 189 -16.92 -12.95 10.90
CA ILE A 189 -16.70 -13.90 12.00
C ILE A 189 -16.63 -13.22 13.38
N SER A 190 -16.52 -11.91 13.44
CA SER A 190 -16.41 -11.16 14.71
C SER A 190 -17.51 -11.48 15.73
N PRO A 191 -18.82 -11.55 15.39
CA PRO A 191 -19.85 -11.91 16.34
C PRO A 191 -19.67 -13.31 16.95
N TYR A 192 -19.25 -14.28 16.13
CA TYR A 192 -19.05 -15.66 16.56
C TYR A 192 -17.81 -15.82 17.46
N ARG A 193 -16.75 -15.05 17.22
CA ARG A 193 -15.59 -15.00 18.14
C ARG A 193 -16.00 -14.53 19.52
N ALA A 194 -16.79 -13.45 19.59
CA ALA A 194 -17.26 -12.90 20.86
C ALA A 194 -18.18 -13.87 21.63
N GLU A 195 -18.95 -14.72 20.97
CA GLU A 195 -19.75 -15.78 21.61
C GLU A 195 -18.86 -16.90 22.15
N LEU A 196 -17.90 -17.38 21.37
CA LEU A 196 -16.97 -18.43 21.78
C LEU A 196 -16.09 -18.03 22.96
N GLU A 197 -15.67 -16.77 23.02
CA GLU A 197 -14.91 -16.23 24.15
C GLU A 197 -15.75 -16.17 25.44
N LYS A 198 -17.03 -15.85 25.35
CA LYS A 198 -17.97 -15.88 26.48
C LYS A 198 -18.18 -17.28 27.06
N ASP A 199 -18.17 -18.29 26.18
CA ASP A 199 -18.36 -19.70 26.55
C ASP A 199 -17.03 -20.35 27.02
N GLY A 200 -15.94 -19.61 27.16
CA GLY A 200 -14.65 -20.09 27.63
C GLY A 200 -13.89 -20.96 26.63
N ALA A 201 -14.33 -21.03 25.39
CA ALA A 201 -13.65 -21.72 24.31
C ALA A 201 -12.46 -20.85 23.83
N ARG A 202 -11.23 -21.24 24.19
CA ARG A 202 -10.03 -20.61 23.60
C ARG A 202 -9.91 -21.04 22.15
N ILE A 203 -10.18 -20.12 21.22
CA ILE A 203 -9.78 -20.29 19.82
C ILE A 203 -8.26 -20.10 19.81
N ASN A 204 -7.53 -21.22 19.71
CA ASN A 204 -6.09 -21.20 19.53
C ASN A 204 -5.81 -21.15 18.02
N PRO A 205 -5.47 -20.02 17.41
CA PRO A 205 -5.07 -20.00 16.00
C PRO A 205 -3.73 -20.74 15.91
N LYS A 206 -3.74 -21.88 15.19
CA LYS A 206 -2.50 -22.56 14.82
C LYS A 206 -1.78 -21.78 13.76
#